data_d76aae475625cb8638299e862360d489
#
_entry.id   d76aae475625cb8638299e862360d489
#
_cell.length_a   1.000
_cell.length_b   1.000
_cell.length_c   1.000
_cell.angle_alpha   90.00
_cell.angle_beta   90.00
_cell.angle_gamma   90.00
#
_symmetry.space_group_name_H-M   'P 1'
#
loop_
_entity.id
_entity.type
_entity.pdbx_description
1 polymer ?
#
loop_
_entity_poly.entity_id
_entity_poly.type
_entity_poly.pdbx_seq_one_letter_code
_entity_poly.pdbx_strand_id
1 'polypeptide(L)'
;MLKNFFKAALLAVAAVCAFASCVDNTADYDALRPTLLGGVYFYSDHDGVDAFDAQIKSEALSKLEGYKEYFINPYKGQSVDAVVTMLRKDWGVTDSVGLKELLENLKSSEGEHKAWDWGRGVYIAWAGLRAGYTTREEVDAYISSLVPLAQAKYADWNAYFADFLAGCKDFDPEDTYGSAEDIEKGVKELLENKASIYKVVPFK
;
A
#
# COMPACT_ATOMS: atom_id res chain seq x y z
N MET A 1 -1.28 -5.88 66.07
CA MET A 1 -2.36 -5.75 65.08
C MET A 1 -1.91 -4.85 63.90
N LEU A 2 -0.88 -5.23 63.16
CA LEU A 2 -0.39 -4.41 62.02
C LEU A 2 0.19 -5.29 60.87
N LYS A 3 -0.39 -6.45 60.59
CA LYS A 3 0.07 -7.36 59.53
C LYS A 3 -0.95 -7.70 58.43
N ASN A 4 -2.14 -7.12 58.46
CA ASN A 4 -3.22 -7.47 57.49
C ASN A 4 -3.65 -6.34 56.56
N PHE A 5 -2.95 -5.18 56.56
CA PHE A 5 -3.28 -4.07 55.63
C PHE A 5 -2.50 -4.04 54.31
N PHE A 6 -1.47 -4.91 54.17
CA PHE A 6 -0.66 -4.92 52.95
C PHE A 6 -1.05 -5.96 51.90
N LYS A 7 -2.08 -6.79 52.15
CA LYS A 7 -2.53 -7.80 51.16
C LYS A 7 -3.71 -7.39 50.29
N ALA A 8 -4.37 -6.26 50.58
CA ALA A 8 -5.54 -5.80 49.84
C ALA A 8 -5.20 -4.77 48.73
N ALA A 9 -3.98 -4.22 48.72
CA ALA A 9 -3.56 -3.21 47.75
C ALA A 9 -2.87 -3.78 46.47
N LEU A 10 -2.53 -5.08 46.47
CA LEU A 10 -1.84 -5.71 45.32
C LEU A 10 -2.76 -6.45 44.33
N LEU A 11 -4.06 -6.53 44.62
CA LEU A 11 -5.06 -7.21 43.77
C LEU A 11 -5.88 -6.24 42.89
N ALA A 12 -5.73 -4.93 43.08
CA ALA A 12 -6.45 -3.93 42.29
C ALA A 12 -5.68 -3.40 41.07
N VAL A 13 -4.37 -3.72 40.92
CA VAL A 13 -3.55 -3.27 39.79
C VAL A 13 -3.50 -4.29 38.64
N ALA A 14 -3.88 -5.55 38.89
CA ALA A 14 -3.86 -6.60 37.86
C ALA A 14 -5.13 -6.71 37.02
N ALA A 15 -6.19 -5.92 37.34
CA ALA A 15 -7.46 -5.98 36.59
C ALA A 15 -7.66 -4.85 35.58
N VAL A 16 -6.68 -3.92 35.41
CA VAL A 16 -6.78 -2.80 34.48
C VAL A 16 -6.09 -3.09 33.14
N CYS A 17 -5.32 -4.17 33.04
CA CYS A 17 -4.64 -4.54 31.79
C CYS A 17 -5.41 -5.53 30.90
N ALA A 18 -6.66 -5.87 31.21
CA ALA A 18 -7.44 -6.83 30.42
C ALA A 18 -8.52 -6.20 29.53
N PHE A 19 -8.61 -4.86 29.52
CA PHE A 19 -9.37 -4.11 28.51
C PHE A 19 -8.41 -3.34 27.60
N ALA A 20 -7.38 -4.03 27.08
CA ALA A 20 -6.85 -3.62 25.79
C ALA A 20 -7.99 -3.85 24.80
N SER A 21 -8.80 -2.81 24.65
CA SER A 21 -9.87 -2.68 23.68
C SER A 21 -9.47 -3.38 22.38
N CYS A 22 -10.40 -4.12 21.79
CA CYS A 22 -10.40 -4.27 20.33
C CYS A 22 -10.42 -2.84 19.78
N VAL A 23 -9.24 -2.26 19.53
CA VAL A 23 -9.13 -1.02 18.79
C VAL A 23 -9.74 -1.35 17.44
N ASP A 24 -10.84 -0.69 17.12
CA ASP A 24 -11.43 -0.81 15.80
C ASP A 24 -10.42 -0.18 14.82
N ASN A 25 -9.70 -1.03 14.10
CA ASN A 25 -8.70 -0.63 13.12
C ASN A 25 -9.33 -0.26 11.76
N THR A 26 -10.65 -0.16 11.67
CA THR A 26 -11.36 0.09 10.40
C THR A 26 -10.86 1.37 9.74
N ALA A 27 -10.69 2.46 10.49
CA ALA A 27 -10.18 3.72 9.94
C ALA A 27 -8.74 3.59 9.40
N ASP A 28 -7.89 2.79 10.06
CA ASP A 28 -6.53 2.51 9.60
C ASP A 28 -6.53 1.64 8.34
N TYR A 29 -7.42 0.66 8.26
CA TYR A 29 -7.59 -0.18 7.08
C TYR A 29 -8.09 0.65 5.89
N ASP A 30 -9.06 1.52 6.12
CA ASP A 30 -9.62 2.40 5.09
C ASP A 30 -8.59 3.41 4.57
N ALA A 31 -7.69 3.88 5.45
CA ALA A 31 -6.59 4.75 5.05
C ALA A 31 -5.52 4.03 4.21
N LEU A 32 -5.23 2.76 4.50
CA LEU A 32 -4.18 1.98 3.84
C LEU A 32 -4.66 1.29 2.55
N ARG A 33 -5.89 0.75 2.55
CA ARG A 33 -6.41 -0.07 1.45
C ARG A 33 -6.26 0.56 0.07
N PRO A 34 -6.52 1.86 -0.15
CA PRO A 34 -6.33 2.49 -1.45
C PRO A 34 -4.89 2.38 -1.97
N THR A 35 -3.91 2.64 -1.13
CA THR A 35 -2.49 2.55 -1.51
C THR A 35 -2.06 1.10 -1.75
N LEU A 36 -2.63 0.14 -1.01
CA LEU A 36 -2.29 -1.27 -1.15
C LEU A 36 -2.71 -1.87 -2.51
N LEU A 37 -3.59 -1.24 -3.27
CA LEU A 37 -3.85 -1.64 -4.66
C LEU A 37 -2.59 -1.55 -5.54
N GLY A 38 -1.67 -0.65 -5.23
CA GLY A 38 -0.37 -0.53 -5.89
C GLY A 38 0.82 -0.93 -5.03
N GLY A 39 0.57 -1.56 -3.88
CA GLY A 39 1.59 -1.76 -2.84
C GLY A 39 2.80 -2.61 -3.27
N VAL A 40 2.67 -3.46 -4.28
CA VAL A 40 3.79 -4.25 -4.81
C VAL A 40 4.96 -3.38 -5.27
N TYR A 41 4.68 -2.20 -5.80
CA TYR A 41 5.72 -1.26 -6.25
C TYR A 41 6.51 -0.62 -5.10
N PHE A 42 5.91 -0.53 -3.90
CA PHE A 42 6.52 0.15 -2.77
C PHE A 42 7.38 -0.77 -1.90
N TYR A 43 7.19 -2.08 -2.00
CA TYR A 43 8.00 -3.05 -1.25
C TYR A 43 9.41 -3.22 -1.78
N SER A 44 9.63 -2.99 -3.07
CA SER A 44 10.97 -3.11 -3.67
C SER A 44 11.98 -2.15 -3.03
N ASP A 45 11.51 -1.00 -2.54
CA ASP A 45 12.35 0.00 -1.87
C ASP A 45 12.77 -0.42 -0.43
N HIS A 46 12.25 -1.55 0.08
CA HIS A 46 12.43 -2.00 1.47
C HIS A 46 13.02 -3.42 1.59
N ASP A 47 13.63 -3.96 0.55
CA ASP A 47 14.24 -5.30 0.55
C ASP A 47 13.28 -6.44 0.97
N GLY A 48 11.98 -6.26 0.71
CA GLY A 48 10.93 -7.25 0.96
C GLY A 48 10.21 -7.11 2.30
N VAL A 49 9.24 -8.00 2.53
CA VAL A 49 8.30 -7.94 3.67
C VAL A 49 8.99 -8.08 5.02
N ASP A 50 9.92 -9.03 5.15
CA ASP A 50 10.56 -9.30 6.44
C ASP A 50 11.52 -8.17 6.85
N ALA A 51 12.26 -7.60 5.90
CA ALA A 51 13.14 -6.47 6.14
C ALA A 51 12.34 -5.23 6.54
N PHE A 52 11.23 -4.97 5.85
CA PHE A 52 10.35 -3.86 6.18
C PHE A 52 9.67 -4.03 7.54
N ASP A 53 9.18 -5.24 7.88
CA ASP A 53 8.61 -5.52 9.21
C ASP A 53 9.67 -5.35 10.34
N ALA A 54 10.91 -5.74 10.08
CA ALA A 54 12.04 -5.50 11.00
C ALA A 54 12.35 -4.00 11.17
N GLN A 55 12.31 -3.23 10.08
CA GLN A 55 12.48 -1.77 10.13
C GLN A 55 11.39 -1.12 11.00
N ILE A 56 10.12 -1.40 10.74
CA ILE A 56 8.99 -0.88 11.52
C ILE A 56 9.19 -1.19 13.03
N LYS A 57 9.56 -2.42 13.36
CA LYS A 57 9.82 -2.82 14.75
C LYS A 57 10.99 -2.08 15.37
N SER A 58 12.06 -1.84 14.62
CA SER A 58 13.23 -1.10 15.11
C SER A 58 12.92 0.35 15.47
N GLU A 59 11.89 0.93 14.84
CA GLU A 59 11.38 2.27 15.09
C GLU A 59 10.31 2.32 16.19
N ALA A 60 10.04 1.18 16.85
CA ALA A 60 9.01 1.02 17.87
C ALA A 60 7.59 1.38 17.40
N LEU A 61 7.33 1.27 16.10
CA LEU A 61 6.01 1.47 15.51
C LEU A 61 5.20 0.17 15.52
N SER A 62 3.90 0.28 15.69
CA SER A 62 3.00 -0.81 15.34
C SER A 62 3.02 -1.04 13.81
N LYS A 63 2.60 -2.21 13.37
CA LYS A 63 2.54 -2.50 11.93
C LYS A 63 1.72 -1.46 11.15
N LEU A 64 0.53 -1.13 11.64
CA LEU A 64 -0.35 -0.15 10.97
C LEU A 64 0.27 1.25 10.93
N GLU A 65 0.90 1.70 12.01
CA GLU A 65 1.61 2.99 12.05
C GLU A 65 2.77 3.01 11.06
N GLY A 66 3.59 1.95 11.03
CA GLY A 66 4.70 1.85 10.08
C GLY A 66 4.23 1.88 8.63
N TYR A 67 3.21 1.11 8.28
CA TYR A 67 2.67 1.15 6.93
C TYR A 67 2.04 2.51 6.58
N LYS A 68 1.38 3.18 7.52
CA LYS A 68 0.88 4.55 7.31
C LYS A 68 2.03 5.53 7.07
N GLU A 69 3.12 5.43 7.84
CA GLU A 69 4.29 6.32 7.68
C GLU A 69 4.96 6.16 6.31
N TYR A 70 5.14 4.92 5.83
CA TYR A 70 5.93 4.64 4.63
C TYR A 70 5.09 4.52 3.35
N PHE A 71 3.87 3.99 3.44
CA PHE A 71 3.03 3.72 2.27
C PHE A 71 2.07 4.85 1.91
N ILE A 72 1.75 5.72 2.88
CA ILE A 72 0.96 6.93 2.59
C ILE A 72 1.89 8.10 2.26
N ASN A 73 2.51 8.12 1.20
CA ASN A 73 3.45 9.00 0.52
C ASN A 73 4.80 8.29 0.25
N PRO A 74 4.77 7.22 -0.54
CA PRO A 74 5.93 6.35 -0.74
C PRO A 74 7.14 7.05 -1.39
N TYR A 75 6.94 8.18 -2.06
CA TYR A 75 8.00 8.95 -2.70
C TYR A 75 8.58 10.09 -1.84
N LYS A 76 8.20 10.20 -0.56
CA LYS A 76 8.61 11.30 0.34
C LYS A 76 10.14 11.52 0.37
N GLY A 77 10.92 10.45 0.35
CA GLY A 77 12.39 10.48 0.40
C GLY A 77 13.09 10.62 -0.96
N GLN A 78 12.37 10.47 -2.07
CA GLN A 78 12.99 10.46 -3.40
C GLN A 78 13.28 11.85 -3.95
N SER A 79 14.28 11.96 -4.83
CA SER A 79 14.60 13.19 -5.55
C SER A 79 13.44 13.60 -6.46
N VAL A 80 13.02 14.87 -6.39
CA VAL A 80 12.00 15.42 -7.31
C VAL A 80 12.42 15.25 -8.76
N ASP A 81 13.68 15.57 -9.09
CA ASP A 81 14.20 15.48 -10.46
C ASP A 81 14.19 14.05 -10.99
N ALA A 82 14.48 13.05 -10.13
CA ALA A 82 14.42 11.65 -10.51
C ALA A 82 12.97 11.23 -10.83
N VAL A 83 12.02 11.60 -9.98
CA VAL A 83 10.59 11.28 -10.18
C VAL A 83 10.04 11.99 -11.43
N VAL A 84 10.34 13.28 -11.63
CA VAL A 84 9.96 14.02 -12.84
C VAL A 84 10.56 13.37 -14.09
N THR A 85 11.81 12.91 -14.01
CA THR A 85 12.47 12.23 -15.13
C THR A 85 11.80 10.90 -15.46
N MET A 86 11.45 10.10 -14.45
CA MET A 86 10.71 8.85 -14.60
C MET A 86 9.32 9.11 -15.22
N LEU A 87 8.54 10.04 -14.67
CA LEU A 87 7.22 10.39 -15.19
C LEU A 87 7.28 10.79 -16.68
N ARG A 88 8.28 11.59 -17.05
CA ARG A 88 8.46 12.03 -18.44
C ARG A 88 8.90 10.91 -19.36
N LYS A 89 9.91 10.10 -18.97
CA LYS A 89 10.51 9.08 -19.84
C LYS A 89 9.65 7.85 -19.99
N ASP A 90 9.08 7.37 -18.88
CA ASP A 90 8.44 6.08 -18.85
C ASP A 90 6.91 6.19 -19.04
N TRP A 91 6.34 7.39 -18.77
CA TRP A 91 4.90 7.63 -18.81
C TRP A 91 4.45 8.77 -19.72
N GLY A 92 5.39 9.53 -20.30
CA GLY A 92 5.07 10.68 -21.15
C GLY A 92 4.44 11.86 -20.39
N VAL A 93 4.47 11.86 -19.05
CA VAL A 93 3.86 12.89 -18.20
C VAL A 93 4.86 14.00 -17.93
N THR A 94 4.50 15.23 -18.30
CA THR A 94 5.36 16.42 -18.15
C THR A 94 4.77 17.51 -17.26
N ASP A 95 3.48 17.39 -16.93
CA ASP A 95 2.74 18.39 -16.15
C ASP A 95 1.46 17.79 -15.50
N SER A 96 0.71 18.66 -14.81
CA SER A 96 -0.51 18.28 -14.13
C SER A 96 -1.65 17.84 -15.06
N VAL A 97 -1.69 18.36 -16.29
CA VAL A 97 -2.74 17.99 -17.25
C VAL A 97 -2.49 16.57 -17.75
N GLY A 98 -1.25 16.29 -18.22
CA GLY A 98 -0.86 14.96 -18.65
C GLY A 98 -1.00 13.91 -17.56
N LEU A 99 -0.71 14.27 -16.29
CA LEU A 99 -0.94 13.37 -15.17
C LEU A 99 -2.44 13.02 -15.02
N LYS A 100 -3.32 14.01 -15.03
CA LYS A 100 -4.78 13.79 -14.88
C LYS A 100 -5.35 12.93 -16.00
N GLU A 101 -4.92 13.20 -17.23
CA GLU A 101 -5.35 12.40 -18.41
C GLU A 101 -4.88 10.94 -18.27
N LEU A 102 -3.64 10.71 -17.87
CA LEU A 102 -3.12 9.36 -17.66
C LEU A 102 -3.88 8.62 -16.56
N LEU A 103 -4.08 9.26 -15.40
CA LEU A 103 -4.80 8.66 -14.27
C LEU A 103 -6.24 8.30 -14.63
N GLU A 104 -6.94 9.17 -15.36
CA GLU A 104 -8.31 8.88 -15.83
C GLU A 104 -8.30 7.72 -16.84
N ASN A 105 -7.34 7.69 -17.77
CA ASN A 105 -7.20 6.58 -18.71
C ASN A 105 -6.94 5.25 -18.00
N LEU A 106 -6.06 5.21 -16.98
CA LEU A 106 -5.79 4.00 -16.19
C LEU A 106 -7.01 3.56 -15.39
N LYS A 107 -7.84 4.50 -14.89
CA LYS A 107 -9.05 4.19 -14.16
C LYS A 107 -10.15 3.63 -15.05
N SER A 108 -10.40 4.28 -16.21
CA SER A 108 -11.53 4.03 -17.08
C SER A 108 -11.21 3.11 -18.26
N SER A 109 -9.95 2.68 -18.45
CA SER A 109 -9.54 1.84 -19.58
C SER A 109 -10.51 0.66 -19.78
N GLU A 110 -10.75 0.27 -21.02
CA GLU A 110 -11.52 -0.94 -21.35
C GLU A 110 -10.63 -2.21 -21.38
N GLY A 111 -9.36 -2.09 -20.97
CA GLY A 111 -8.43 -3.21 -20.89
C GLY A 111 -8.95 -4.36 -20.03
N GLU A 112 -8.50 -5.57 -20.32
CA GLU A 112 -8.94 -6.79 -19.65
C GLU A 112 -8.47 -6.81 -18.19
N HIS A 113 -7.21 -6.41 -17.93
CA HIS A 113 -6.52 -6.52 -16.64
C HIS A 113 -6.61 -5.22 -15.83
N LYS A 114 -7.76 -5.00 -15.17
CA LYS A 114 -8.02 -3.79 -14.40
C LYS A 114 -7.12 -3.62 -13.18
N ALA A 115 -6.76 -4.72 -12.50
CA ALA A 115 -5.87 -4.65 -11.36
C ALA A 115 -4.49 -4.10 -11.74
N TRP A 116 -3.99 -4.47 -12.93
CA TRP A 116 -2.75 -3.93 -13.50
C TRP A 116 -2.85 -2.42 -13.74
N ASP A 117 -3.92 -1.96 -14.37
CA ASP A 117 -4.13 -0.53 -14.62
C ASP A 117 -4.30 0.26 -13.33
N TRP A 118 -5.11 -0.22 -12.38
CA TRP A 118 -5.35 0.48 -11.12
C TRP A 118 -4.11 0.49 -10.22
N GLY A 119 -3.34 -0.60 -10.16
CA GLY A 119 -2.08 -0.63 -9.42
C GLY A 119 -1.07 0.39 -9.96
N ARG A 120 -0.94 0.50 -11.28
CA ARG A 120 -0.13 1.54 -11.94
C ARG A 120 -0.65 2.94 -11.65
N GLY A 121 -1.98 3.11 -11.66
CA GLY A 121 -2.61 4.39 -11.31
C GLY A 121 -2.26 4.85 -9.90
N VAL A 122 -2.27 3.95 -8.92
CA VAL A 122 -1.82 4.25 -7.54
C VAL A 122 -0.36 4.70 -7.51
N TYR A 123 0.53 3.94 -8.17
CA TYR A 123 1.95 4.24 -8.25
C TYR A 123 2.19 5.63 -8.85
N ILE A 124 1.55 5.95 -9.98
CA ILE A 124 1.71 7.22 -10.70
C ILE A 124 1.07 8.40 -9.95
N ALA A 125 -0.05 8.20 -9.27
CA ALA A 125 -0.66 9.27 -8.48
C ALA A 125 0.29 9.77 -7.37
N TRP A 126 0.94 8.87 -6.65
CA TRP A 126 1.95 9.23 -5.64
C TRP A 126 3.20 9.86 -6.24
N ALA A 127 3.67 9.38 -7.40
CA ALA A 127 4.78 10.00 -8.13
C ALA A 127 4.42 11.42 -8.57
N GLY A 128 3.20 11.64 -9.05
CA GLY A 128 2.69 12.96 -9.41
C GLY A 128 2.67 13.94 -8.25
N LEU A 129 2.32 13.49 -7.05
CA LEU A 129 2.40 14.31 -5.84
C LEU A 129 3.85 14.74 -5.56
N ARG A 130 4.80 13.81 -5.66
CA ARG A 130 6.22 14.12 -5.45
C ARG A 130 6.77 15.08 -6.49
N ALA A 131 6.31 14.97 -7.74
CA ALA A 131 6.68 15.88 -8.83
C ALA A 131 6.04 17.27 -8.72
N GLY A 132 5.04 17.46 -7.83
CA GLY A 132 4.27 18.70 -7.71
C GLY A 132 3.22 18.90 -8.82
N TYR A 133 2.83 17.83 -9.51
CA TYR A 133 1.83 17.85 -10.58
C TYR A 133 0.39 17.66 -10.06
N THR A 134 0.23 17.30 -8.81
CA THR A 134 -1.07 17.11 -8.13
C THR A 134 -0.96 17.44 -6.65
N THR A 135 -2.10 17.55 -5.96
CA THR A 135 -2.17 17.74 -4.50
C THR A 135 -2.41 16.42 -3.79
N ARG A 136 -2.18 16.42 -2.48
CA ARG A 136 -2.47 15.28 -1.62
C ARG A 136 -3.94 14.89 -1.66
N GLU A 137 -4.84 15.87 -1.62
CA GLU A 137 -6.28 15.67 -1.67
C GLU A 137 -6.72 15.04 -2.98
N GLU A 138 -6.12 15.45 -4.11
CA GLU A 138 -6.40 14.86 -5.42
C GLU A 138 -5.92 13.40 -5.50
N VAL A 139 -4.73 13.09 -4.94
CA VAL A 139 -4.23 11.71 -4.86
C VAL A 139 -5.16 10.84 -4.02
N ASP A 140 -5.50 11.28 -2.80
CA ASP A 140 -6.36 10.54 -1.88
C ASP A 140 -7.75 10.29 -2.52
N ALA A 141 -8.31 11.29 -3.19
CA ALA A 141 -9.58 11.15 -3.91
C ALA A 141 -9.49 10.13 -5.05
N TYR A 142 -8.43 10.19 -5.85
CA TYR A 142 -8.22 9.27 -6.96
C TYR A 142 -8.06 7.82 -6.49
N ILE A 143 -7.10 7.55 -5.60
CA ILE A 143 -6.82 6.18 -5.16
C ILE A 143 -8.00 5.57 -4.38
N SER A 144 -8.70 6.39 -3.56
CA SER A 144 -9.90 5.94 -2.85
C SER A 144 -11.04 5.58 -3.80
N SER A 145 -11.15 6.26 -4.94
CA SER A 145 -12.16 5.96 -5.96
C SER A 145 -11.95 4.61 -6.66
N LEU A 146 -10.75 4.03 -6.59
CA LEU A 146 -10.43 2.71 -7.16
C LEU A 146 -10.91 1.57 -6.28
N VAL A 147 -11.00 1.79 -4.96
CA VAL A 147 -11.36 0.73 -3.99
C VAL A 147 -12.71 0.09 -4.28
N PRO A 148 -13.83 0.84 -4.44
CA PRO A 148 -15.12 0.23 -4.74
C PRO A 148 -15.13 -0.49 -6.09
N LEU A 149 -14.37 -0.03 -7.09
CA LEU A 149 -14.21 -0.70 -8.38
C LEU A 149 -13.51 -2.04 -8.21
N ALA A 150 -12.40 -2.06 -7.46
CA ALA A 150 -11.66 -3.28 -7.17
C ALA A 150 -12.51 -4.27 -6.37
N GLN A 151 -13.20 -3.82 -5.33
CA GLN A 151 -14.06 -4.66 -4.49
C GLN A 151 -15.29 -5.21 -5.23
N ALA A 152 -15.78 -4.50 -6.23
CA ALA A 152 -16.87 -5.01 -7.10
C ALA A 152 -16.37 -6.11 -8.04
N LYS A 153 -15.12 -6.02 -8.54
CA LYS A 153 -14.57 -6.93 -9.54
C LYS A 153 -13.89 -8.16 -8.93
N TYR A 154 -13.19 -8.01 -7.80
CA TYR A 154 -12.39 -9.08 -7.20
C TYR A 154 -12.93 -9.50 -5.82
N ALA A 155 -12.75 -10.77 -5.49
CA ALA A 155 -13.21 -11.33 -4.21
C ALA A 155 -12.28 -10.97 -3.05
N ASP A 156 -10.97 -11.00 -3.28
CA ASP A 156 -9.92 -10.83 -2.30
C ASP A 156 -8.60 -10.35 -2.94
N TRP A 157 -7.57 -10.18 -2.12
CA TRP A 157 -6.23 -9.81 -2.60
C TRP A 157 -5.61 -10.81 -3.57
N ASN A 158 -5.90 -12.12 -3.42
CA ASN A 158 -5.37 -13.13 -4.33
C ASN A 158 -5.97 -12.96 -5.73
N ALA A 159 -7.28 -12.78 -5.82
CA ALA A 159 -7.96 -12.54 -7.10
C ALA A 159 -7.50 -11.23 -7.75
N TYR A 160 -7.30 -10.16 -6.95
CA TYR A 160 -6.79 -8.89 -7.43
C TYR A 160 -5.38 -9.04 -8.02
N PHE A 161 -4.45 -9.63 -7.28
CA PHE A 161 -3.07 -9.76 -7.74
C PHE A 161 -2.87 -10.84 -8.81
N ALA A 162 -3.77 -11.81 -8.93
CA ALA A 162 -3.77 -12.73 -10.07
C ALA A 162 -4.04 -11.99 -11.40
N ASP A 163 -5.02 -11.08 -11.42
CA ASP A 163 -5.30 -10.22 -12.58
C ASP A 163 -4.19 -9.18 -12.82
N PHE A 164 -3.61 -8.63 -11.75
CA PHE A 164 -2.46 -7.74 -11.83
C PHE A 164 -1.27 -8.40 -12.54
N LEU A 165 -0.92 -9.63 -12.16
CA LEU A 165 0.17 -10.39 -12.76
C LEU A 165 -0.12 -10.79 -14.20
N ALA A 166 -1.37 -11.12 -14.53
CA ALA A 166 -1.76 -11.38 -15.91
C ALA A 166 -1.53 -10.14 -16.79
N GLY A 167 -1.97 -8.97 -16.32
CA GLY A 167 -1.74 -7.72 -17.04
C GLY A 167 -0.26 -7.33 -17.17
N CYS A 168 0.56 -7.63 -16.16
CA CYS A 168 2.00 -7.43 -16.23
C CYS A 168 2.63 -8.29 -17.34
N LYS A 169 2.25 -9.58 -17.41
CA LYS A 169 2.76 -10.52 -18.42
C LYS A 169 2.26 -10.19 -19.83
N ASP A 170 1.03 -9.72 -19.96
CA ASP A 170 0.48 -9.31 -21.26
C ASP A 170 1.14 -8.02 -21.79
N PHE A 171 1.56 -7.14 -20.88
CA PHE A 171 2.26 -5.91 -21.23
C PHE A 171 3.67 -6.19 -21.76
N ASP A 172 4.40 -7.12 -21.17
CA ASP A 172 5.76 -7.50 -21.57
C ASP A 172 5.91 -9.04 -21.56
N PRO A 173 5.33 -9.73 -22.57
CA PRO A 173 5.30 -11.20 -22.60
C PRO A 173 6.68 -11.84 -22.74
N GLU A 174 7.68 -11.11 -23.21
CA GLU A 174 9.07 -11.58 -23.37
C GLU A 174 9.95 -11.20 -22.16
N ASP A 175 9.36 -10.53 -21.15
CA ASP A 175 10.07 -9.96 -19.98
C ASP A 175 11.34 -9.17 -20.38
N THR A 176 11.19 -8.36 -21.44
CA THR A 176 12.27 -7.58 -22.03
C THR A 176 12.92 -6.62 -21.04
N TYR A 177 12.11 -6.14 -20.07
CA TYR A 177 12.55 -5.24 -19.01
C TYR A 177 13.02 -5.96 -17.75
N GLY A 178 12.91 -7.31 -17.68
CA GLY A 178 13.33 -8.11 -16.53
C GLY A 178 12.54 -7.83 -15.28
N SER A 179 11.30 -7.31 -15.40
CA SER A 179 10.51 -6.85 -14.27
C SER A 179 9.37 -7.80 -13.89
N ALA A 180 8.91 -8.65 -14.81
CA ALA A 180 7.77 -9.53 -14.58
C ALA A 180 8.06 -10.61 -13.54
N GLU A 181 9.27 -11.21 -13.56
CA GLU A 181 9.69 -12.20 -12.57
C GLU A 181 9.83 -11.57 -11.17
N ASP A 182 10.42 -10.37 -11.07
CA ASP A 182 10.58 -9.67 -9.80
C ASP A 182 9.22 -9.25 -9.22
N ILE A 183 8.29 -8.76 -10.05
CA ILE A 183 6.92 -8.43 -9.64
C ILE A 183 6.18 -9.69 -9.18
N GLU A 184 6.29 -10.81 -9.90
CA GLU A 184 5.65 -12.08 -9.51
C GLU A 184 6.18 -12.58 -8.17
N LYS A 185 7.49 -12.52 -7.96
CA LYS A 185 8.11 -12.85 -6.68
C LYS A 185 7.63 -11.94 -5.56
N GLY A 186 7.59 -10.62 -5.81
CA GLY A 186 7.06 -9.64 -4.85
C GLY A 186 5.61 -9.92 -4.48
N VAL A 187 4.74 -10.12 -5.45
CA VAL A 187 3.32 -10.46 -5.21
C VAL A 187 3.18 -11.74 -4.39
N LYS A 188 3.95 -12.78 -4.71
CA LYS A 188 3.95 -14.02 -3.94
C LYS A 188 4.34 -13.77 -2.48
N GLU A 189 5.41 -13.02 -2.25
CA GLU A 189 5.84 -12.66 -0.90
C GLU A 189 4.74 -11.87 -0.16
N LEU A 190 4.13 -10.87 -0.79
CA LEU A 190 3.03 -10.10 -0.21
C LEU A 190 1.85 -10.96 0.21
N LEU A 191 1.50 -11.95 -0.60
CA LEU A 191 0.32 -12.80 -0.36
C LEU A 191 0.60 -13.97 0.58
N GLU A 192 1.84 -14.48 0.67
CA GLU A 192 2.17 -15.68 1.47
C GLU A 192 2.81 -15.35 2.81
N ASN A 193 3.62 -14.29 2.89
CA ASN A 193 4.36 -13.94 4.11
C ASN A 193 3.40 -13.54 5.25
N LYS A 194 3.56 -14.18 6.41
CA LYS A 194 2.73 -13.94 7.60
C LYS A 194 2.90 -12.53 8.18
N ALA A 195 4.06 -11.90 7.94
CA ALA A 195 4.33 -10.53 8.36
C ALA A 195 3.69 -9.48 7.45
N SER A 196 3.19 -9.87 6.28
CA SER A 196 2.61 -8.94 5.30
C SER A 196 1.39 -8.19 5.83
N ILE A 197 1.28 -6.91 5.45
CA ILE A 197 0.10 -6.07 5.72
C ILE A 197 -1.18 -6.62 5.08
N TYR A 198 -1.05 -7.34 3.96
CA TYR A 198 -2.18 -7.97 3.27
C TYR A 198 -2.83 -9.12 4.06
N LYS A 199 -2.17 -9.57 5.16
CA LYS A 199 -2.77 -10.49 6.14
C LYS A 199 -3.56 -9.75 7.23
N VAL A 200 -3.37 -8.44 7.35
CA VAL A 200 -3.97 -7.60 8.39
C VAL A 200 -5.10 -6.75 7.84
N VAL A 201 -4.86 -6.06 6.72
CA VAL A 201 -5.86 -5.21 6.06
C VAL A 201 -6.73 -6.05 5.14
N PRO A 202 -8.03 -6.21 5.42
CA PRO A 202 -8.93 -6.98 4.56
C PRO A 202 -9.12 -6.27 3.22
N PHE A 203 -9.35 -7.04 2.16
CA PHE A 203 -9.68 -6.49 0.84
C PHE A 203 -11.06 -5.83 0.82
N LYS A 204 -12.02 -6.44 1.54
CA LYS A 204 -13.42 -5.96 1.73
C LYS A 204 -13.72 -5.69 3.18
#